data_8ff67baf7cd61ec411ee09177266b3b2
#
_entry.id   8ff67baf7cd61ec411ee09177266b3b2
#
_cell.length_a   1.000
_cell.length_b   1.000
_cell.length_c   1.000
_cell.angle_alpha   90.00
_cell.angle_beta   90.00
_cell.angle_gamma   90.00
#
_symmetry.space_group_name_H-M   'P 1'
#
loop_
_entity.id
_entity.type
_entity.pdbx_description
1 polymer ?
#
loop_
_entity_poly.entity_id
_entity_poly.type
_entity_poly.pdbx_seq_one_letter_code
_entity_poly.pdbx_strand_id
1 'polypeptide(L)'
;MIKVQIIEGKTVKDLYHTLKTTDGVKLELLTPLLSDADGYSWADVARDNAKVAKALDISTPNGNLEGQFVPNTYFFNQGTSDTAILKKLHTDQMAILDKAWTQRDENLPYKTPYDALIMASIIEKETGITSERNDVSAVFVNRLRQGMKLQTDPTIIYGLFDRYDGKIYKSNIAERTDYNTYQIDGLPPTPIALPSAEAIQASLHPSDVPYIYFVATGKGGHKFSVTLAEHNKAVAEYRAVMASKE
;
A
#
# COMPACT_ATOMS: atom_id res chain seq x y z
N MET A 1 27.12 2.84 13.09
CA MET A 1 25.65 2.98 12.97
C MET A 1 25.14 1.97 11.98
N ILE A 2 23.94 1.47 12.19
CA ILE A 2 23.24 0.61 11.24
C ILE A 2 22.26 1.42 10.40
N LYS A 3 22.18 1.11 9.11
CA LYS A 3 21.23 1.72 8.18
C LYS A 3 20.04 0.77 8.00
N VAL A 4 18.83 1.26 8.28
CA VAL A 4 17.59 0.57 7.99
C VAL A 4 16.86 1.36 6.92
N GLN A 5 16.72 0.78 5.75
CA GLN A 5 16.04 1.39 4.60
C GLN A 5 14.78 0.61 4.27
N ILE A 6 13.65 1.32 4.33
CA ILE A 6 12.34 0.79 3.97
C ILE A 6 11.84 1.62 2.80
N ILE A 7 11.64 0.96 1.66
CA ILE A 7 11.21 1.60 0.43
C ILE A 7 9.69 1.70 0.43
N GLU A 8 9.15 2.85 0.06
CA GLU A 8 7.72 3.08 -0.09
C GLU A 8 7.09 2.07 -1.07
N GLY A 9 5.92 1.61 -0.75
CA GLY A 9 5.21 0.59 -1.54
C GLY A 9 5.63 -0.85 -1.24
N LYS A 10 6.67 -1.07 -0.45
CA LYS A 10 6.99 -2.39 0.12
C LYS A 10 5.99 -2.74 1.22
N THR A 11 6.00 -4.00 1.64
CA THR A 11 5.05 -4.51 2.65
C THR A 11 5.67 -4.61 4.04
N VAL A 12 4.84 -4.83 5.04
CA VAL A 12 5.29 -5.15 6.39
C VAL A 12 6.16 -6.41 6.43
N LYS A 13 5.89 -7.36 5.53
CA LYS A 13 6.73 -8.55 5.33
C LYS A 13 8.16 -8.16 4.96
N ASP A 14 8.31 -7.25 4.01
CA ASP A 14 9.61 -6.73 3.59
C ASP A 14 10.31 -5.99 4.73
N LEU A 15 9.58 -5.21 5.53
CA LEU A 15 10.11 -4.53 6.70
C LEU A 15 10.66 -5.52 7.72
N TYR A 16 9.89 -6.52 8.09
CA TYR A 16 10.34 -7.53 9.06
C TYR A 16 11.54 -8.31 8.53
N HIS A 17 11.53 -8.69 7.26
CA HIS A 17 12.66 -9.35 6.62
C HIS A 17 13.92 -8.46 6.66
N THR A 18 13.78 -7.18 6.37
CA THR A 18 14.91 -6.23 6.46
C THR A 18 15.50 -6.17 7.87
N LEU A 19 14.65 -6.11 8.90
CA LEU A 19 15.15 -6.11 10.29
C LEU A 19 15.81 -7.41 10.67
N LYS A 20 15.29 -8.54 10.21
CA LYS A 20 15.87 -9.89 10.47
C LYS A 20 17.21 -10.13 9.79
N THR A 21 17.50 -9.41 8.72
CA THR A 21 18.70 -9.58 7.90
C THR A 21 19.70 -8.44 7.98
N THR A 22 19.40 -7.38 8.73
CA THR A 22 20.30 -6.23 8.92
C THR A 22 21.24 -6.51 10.09
N ASP A 23 22.54 -6.58 9.80
CA ASP A 23 23.57 -6.75 10.84
C ASP A 23 23.52 -5.61 11.86
N GLY A 24 23.61 -5.97 13.12
CA GLY A 24 23.62 -5.01 14.22
C GLY A 24 22.25 -4.71 14.81
N VAL A 25 21.17 -5.15 14.21
CA VAL A 25 19.83 -5.12 14.82
C VAL A 25 19.74 -6.23 15.87
N LYS A 26 19.33 -5.88 17.08
CA LYS A 26 19.06 -6.84 18.14
C LYS A 26 17.63 -7.35 18.03
N LEU A 27 17.46 -8.61 17.65
CA LEU A 27 16.15 -9.23 17.55
C LEU A 27 15.69 -9.67 18.95
N GLU A 28 14.74 -8.95 19.50
CA GLU A 28 14.09 -9.25 20.79
C GLU A 28 12.64 -9.70 20.60
N LEU A 29 12.00 -9.20 19.55
CA LEU A 29 10.58 -9.32 19.30
C LEU A 29 10.27 -10.21 18.11
N LEU A 30 10.91 -9.94 16.96
CA LEU A 30 10.75 -10.72 15.76
C LEU A 30 11.48 -12.06 15.87
N THR A 31 10.85 -13.12 15.36
CA THR A 31 11.50 -14.44 15.30
C THR A 31 12.63 -14.43 14.29
N PRO A 32 13.87 -14.80 14.68
CA PRO A 32 14.98 -14.90 13.74
C PRO A 32 14.66 -15.87 12.61
N LEU A 33 15.22 -15.61 11.42
CA LEU A 33 15.19 -16.56 10.32
C LEU A 33 16.09 -17.75 10.65
N LEU A 34 15.61 -18.98 10.42
CA LEU A 34 16.38 -20.21 10.69
C LEU A 34 17.47 -20.41 9.64
N SER A 35 17.21 -20.02 8.38
CA SER A 35 18.18 -19.98 7.29
C SER A 35 17.67 -19.05 6.19
N ASP A 36 18.56 -18.59 5.31
CA ASP A 36 18.17 -17.82 4.13
C ASP A 36 17.36 -18.65 3.12
N ALA A 37 17.38 -19.98 3.25
CA ALA A 37 16.65 -20.93 2.41
C ALA A 37 15.23 -21.21 2.91
N ASP A 38 14.94 -20.93 4.18
CA ASP A 38 13.60 -21.11 4.75
C ASP A 38 12.77 -19.88 4.42
N GLY A 39 11.86 -20.01 3.47
CA GLY A 39 11.02 -18.92 3.01
C GLY A 39 10.26 -18.27 4.17
N TYR A 40 10.32 -16.96 4.24
CA TYR A 40 9.52 -16.15 5.17
C TYR A 40 8.11 -15.98 4.59
N SER A 41 7.14 -16.69 5.15
CA SER A 41 5.77 -16.73 4.64
C SER A 41 4.87 -15.67 5.30
N TRP A 42 3.71 -15.41 4.69
CA TRP A 42 2.70 -14.54 5.31
C TRP A 42 2.12 -15.11 6.61
N ALA A 43 2.14 -16.42 6.81
CA ALA A 43 1.81 -17.03 8.11
C ALA A 43 2.85 -16.64 9.17
N ASP A 44 4.13 -16.60 8.82
CA ASP A 44 5.20 -16.12 9.70
C ASP A 44 5.02 -14.62 10.01
N VAL A 45 4.65 -13.82 9.02
CA VAL A 45 4.33 -12.40 9.20
C VAL A 45 3.18 -12.21 10.18
N ALA A 46 2.14 -13.02 10.08
CA ALA A 46 0.99 -12.96 11.00
C ALA A 46 1.42 -13.23 12.46
N ARG A 47 2.32 -14.17 12.68
CA ARG A 47 2.89 -14.44 14.02
C ARG A 47 3.73 -13.27 14.53
N ASP A 48 4.56 -12.67 13.68
CA ASP A 48 5.35 -11.49 14.03
C ASP A 48 4.43 -10.29 14.29
N ASN A 49 3.40 -10.06 13.46
CA ASN A 49 2.41 -9.02 13.68
C ASN A 49 1.76 -9.13 15.08
N ALA A 50 1.39 -10.32 15.50
CA ALA A 50 0.79 -10.53 16.81
C ALA A 50 1.71 -10.11 17.96
N LYS A 51 3.01 -10.43 17.85
CA LYS A 51 4.02 -10.03 18.85
C LYS A 51 4.23 -8.52 18.84
N VAL A 52 4.35 -7.91 17.66
CA VAL A 52 4.57 -6.47 17.51
C VAL A 52 3.35 -5.68 17.99
N ALA A 53 2.14 -6.09 17.62
CA ALA A 53 0.91 -5.46 18.06
C ALA A 53 0.79 -5.43 19.59
N LYS A 54 1.11 -6.55 20.23
CA LYS A 54 1.09 -6.66 21.71
C LYS A 54 2.16 -5.77 22.34
N ALA A 55 3.39 -5.83 21.84
CA ALA A 55 4.51 -5.08 22.42
C ALA A 55 4.38 -3.56 22.26
N LEU A 56 3.80 -3.10 21.16
CA LEU A 56 3.64 -1.67 20.84
C LEU A 56 2.22 -1.15 21.13
N ASP A 57 1.33 -2.00 21.63
CA ASP A 57 -0.07 -1.66 21.89
C ASP A 57 -0.78 -1.10 20.64
N ILE A 58 -0.63 -1.81 19.52
CA ILE A 58 -1.28 -1.44 18.24
C ILE A 58 -2.50 -2.33 18.03
N SER A 59 -3.66 -1.71 17.82
CA SER A 59 -4.89 -2.39 17.46
C SER A 59 -5.28 -2.05 16.02
N THR A 60 -5.44 -3.07 15.20
CA THR A 60 -5.91 -2.93 13.80
C THR A 60 -6.99 -3.98 13.53
N PRO A 61 -7.83 -3.77 12.51
CA PRO A 61 -8.72 -4.82 12.05
C PRO A 61 -7.91 -6.09 11.71
N ASN A 62 -8.36 -7.25 12.16
CA ASN A 62 -7.73 -8.57 11.96
C ASN A 62 -6.26 -8.72 12.39
N GLY A 63 -5.69 -7.75 13.10
CA GLY A 63 -4.31 -7.82 13.61
C GLY A 63 -3.21 -7.63 12.55
N ASN A 64 -3.56 -7.31 11.32
CA ASN A 64 -2.58 -7.03 10.28
C ASN A 64 -2.02 -5.62 10.44
N LEU A 65 -0.68 -5.49 10.57
CA LEU A 65 0.00 -4.22 10.78
C LEU A 65 0.47 -3.54 9.48
N GLU A 66 -0.02 -3.98 8.33
CA GLU A 66 0.31 -3.33 7.07
C GLU A 66 -0.05 -1.84 7.10
N GLY A 67 0.84 -1.01 6.57
CA GLY A 67 0.67 0.44 6.53
C GLY A 67 1.02 1.19 7.82
N GLN A 68 1.27 0.49 8.91
CA GLN A 68 1.46 1.08 10.25
C GLN A 68 2.85 1.68 10.48
N PHE A 69 3.78 1.50 9.56
CA PHE A 69 5.18 1.91 9.70
C PHE A 69 5.59 2.83 8.55
N VAL A 70 6.33 3.89 8.87
CA VAL A 70 6.77 4.85 7.85
C VAL A 70 7.87 4.25 6.98
N PRO A 71 7.74 4.28 5.64
CA PRO A 71 8.84 3.96 4.75
C PRO A 71 9.81 5.13 4.66
N ASN A 72 11.04 4.90 5.09
CA ASN A 72 12.12 5.89 5.02
C ASN A 72 13.46 5.20 5.27
N THR A 73 14.53 5.96 5.21
CA THR A 73 15.86 5.52 5.60
C THR A 73 16.19 6.08 6.99
N TYR A 74 16.53 5.19 7.91
CA TYR A 74 16.91 5.52 9.27
C TYR A 74 18.29 5.00 9.60
N PHE A 75 18.96 5.69 10.50
CA PHE A 75 20.25 5.27 11.07
C PHE A 75 20.10 5.08 12.57
N PHE A 76 20.50 3.92 13.05
CA PHE A 76 20.44 3.56 14.46
C PHE A 76 21.82 3.17 14.97
N ASN A 77 22.01 3.18 16.28
CA ASN A 77 23.21 2.64 16.89
C ASN A 77 23.26 1.11 16.77
N GLN A 78 24.46 0.55 16.73
CA GLN A 78 24.64 -0.89 16.80
C GLN A 78 23.98 -1.45 18.07
N GLY A 79 23.28 -2.56 17.92
CA GLY A 79 22.56 -3.19 19.02
C GLY A 79 21.20 -2.61 19.33
N THR A 80 20.72 -1.63 18.55
CA THR A 80 19.33 -1.16 18.70
C THR A 80 18.36 -2.30 18.45
N SER A 81 17.37 -2.47 19.33
CA SER A 81 16.40 -3.54 19.22
C SER A 81 15.38 -3.30 18.11
N ASP A 82 14.88 -4.39 17.56
CA ASP A 82 13.75 -4.37 16.62
C ASP A 82 12.51 -3.70 17.24
N THR A 83 12.27 -3.89 18.53
CA THR A 83 11.20 -3.21 19.28
C THR A 83 11.36 -1.69 19.22
N ALA A 84 12.56 -1.16 19.50
CA ALA A 84 12.83 0.27 19.47
C ALA A 84 12.70 0.85 18.05
N ILE A 85 13.20 0.12 17.05
CA ILE A 85 13.09 0.51 15.64
C ILE A 85 11.62 0.57 15.21
N LEU A 86 10.87 -0.49 15.43
CA LEU A 86 9.46 -0.56 15.04
C LEU A 86 8.61 0.49 15.76
N LYS A 87 8.90 0.75 17.04
CA LYS A 87 8.23 1.82 17.79
C LYS A 87 8.46 3.19 17.16
N LYS A 88 9.68 3.48 16.74
CA LYS A 88 10.02 4.73 16.05
C LYS A 88 9.28 4.87 14.74
N LEU A 89 9.31 3.83 13.91
CA LEU A 89 8.64 3.83 12.60
C LEU A 89 7.12 3.98 12.73
N HIS A 90 6.52 3.33 13.72
CA HIS A 90 5.09 3.44 13.98
C HIS A 90 4.71 4.82 14.51
N THR A 91 5.44 5.33 15.48
CA THR A 91 5.20 6.66 16.05
C THR A 91 5.27 7.74 14.97
N ASP A 92 6.27 7.66 14.09
CA ASP A 92 6.41 8.62 12.99
C ASP A 92 5.27 8.50 11.97
N GLN A 93 4.87 7.28 11.62
CA GLN A 93 3.74 7.07 10.69
C GLN A 93 2.43 7.62 11.25
N MET A 94 2.15 7.38 12.52
CA MET A 94 0.93 7.87 13.15
C MET A 94 0.93 9.40 13.26
N ALA A 95 2.08 10.02 13.54
CA ALA A 95 2.21 11.48 13.54
C ALA A 95 1.93 12.09 12.15
N ILE A 96 2.45 11.47 11.09
CA ILE A 96 2.17 11.89 9.71
C ILE A 96 0.68 11.76 9.39
N LEU A 97 0.09 10.61 9.72
CA LEU A 97 -1.32 10.32 9.44
C LEU A 97 -2.24 11.27 10.22
N ASP A 98 -2.01 11.47 11.50
CA ASP A 98 -2.85 12.31 12.35
C ASP A 98 -2.81 13.78 11.89
N LYS A 99 -1.63 14.29 11.57
CA LYS A 99 -1.46 15.65 11.03
C LYS A 99 -2.19 15.80 9.69
N ALA A 100 -2.00 14.86 8.78
CA ALA A 100 -2.64 14.89 7.47
C ALA A 100 -4.17 14.80 7.60
N TRP A 101 -4.67 13.93 8.47
CA TRP A 101 -6.10 13.79 8.74
C TRP A 101 -6.73 15.07 9.25
N THR A 102 -6.06 15.79 10.14
CA THR A 102 -6.54 17.07 10.67
C THR A 102 -6.69 18.12 9.58
N GLN A 103 -5.87 18.07 8.55
CA GLN A 103 -5.82 19.02 7.43
C GLN A 103 -6.55 18.50 6.17
N ARG A 104 -7.31 17.42 6.29
CA ARG A 104 -7.99 16.82 5.13
C ARG A 104 -9.03 17.72 4.51
N ASP A 105 -9.28 17.50 3.23
CA ASP A 105 -10.39 18.13 2.52
C ASP A 105 -11.73 17.71 3.15
N GLU A 106 -12.75 18.53 2.96
CA GLU A 106 -14.10 18.24 3.42
C GLU A 106 -14.78 17.19 2.54
N ASN A 107 -15.77 16.50 3.12
CA ASN A 107 -16.66 15.56 2.41
C ASN A 107 -15.95 14.37 1.75
N LEU A 108 -14.84 13.92 2.32
CA LEU A 108 -14.17 12.70 1.88
C LEU A 108 -14.96 11.45 2.31
N PRO A 109 -14.93 10.37 1.51
CA PRO A 109 -15.67 9.14 1.80
C PRO A 109 -14.95 8.22 2.80
N TYR A 110 -14.26 8.78 3.76
CA TYR A 110 -13.54 8.05 4.81
C TYR A 110 -14.23 8.25 6.15
N LYS A 111 -14.37 7.18 6.92
CA LYS A 111 -14.92 7.22 8.28
C LYS A 111 -13.87 7.54 9.32
N THR A 112 -12.63 7.05 9.11
CA THR A 112 -11.53 7.14 10.06
C THR A 112 -10.21 7.40 9.34
N PRO A 113 -9.15 7.84 10.06
CA PRO A 113 -7.81 7.94 9.49
C PRO A 113 -7.30 6.64 8.87
N TYR A 114 -7.71 5.51 9.41
CA TYR A 114 -7.35 4.19 8.89
C TYR A 114 -7.82 3.97 7.44
N ASP A 115 -9.03 4.44 7.09
CA ASP A 115 -9.52 4.39 5.71
C ASP A 115 -8.62 5.18 4.76
N ALA A 116 -8.16 6.36 5.20
CA ALA A 116 -7.21 7.16 4.42
C ALA A 116 -5.86 6.45 4.24
N LEU A 117 -5.40 5.74 5.26
CA LEU A 117 -4.17 4.95 5.19
C LEU A 117 -4.30 3.80 4.18
N ILE A 118 -5.45 3.12 4.16
CA ILE A 118 -5.75 2.09 3.16
C ILE A 118 -5.69 2.70 1.75
N MET A 119 -6.37 3.81 1.52
CA MET A 119 -6.37 4.50 0.22
C MET A 119 -4.95 4.94 -0.16
N ALA A 120 -4.20 5.49 0.77
CA ALA A 120 -2.81 5.90 0.53
C ALA A 120 -1.94 4.75 0.05
N SER A 121 -2.13 3.56 0.62
CA SER A 121 -1.38 2.36 0.21
C SER A 121 -1.72 1.92 -1.22
N ILE A 122 -2.97 2.09 -1.65
CA ILE A 122 -3.39 1.83 -3.03
C ILE A 122 -2.76 2.85 -3.98
N ILE A 123 -2.84 4.13 -3.66
CA ILE A 123 -2.24 5.21 -4.46
C ILE A 123 -0.73 4.98 -4.62
N GLU A 124 -0.05 4.60 -3.53
CA GLU A 124 1.38 4.30 -3.56
C GLU A 124 1.72 3.19 -4.57
N LYS A 125 0.89 2.16 -4.64
CA LYS A 125 1.09 1.04 -5.57
C LYS A 125 0.72 1.38 -7.01
N GLU A 126 -0.14 2.37 -7.23
CA GLU A 126 -0.63 2.73 -8.56
C GLU A 126 0.29 3.69 -9.30
N THR A 127 0.95 4.60 -8.62
CA THR A 127 1.82 5.57 -9.29
C THR A 127 3.02 5.98 -8.45
N GLY A 128 4.18 6.06 -9.11
CA GLY A 128 5.37 6.71 -8.59
C GLY A 128 5.53 8.15 -9.09
N ILE A 129 4.59 8.62 -9.92
CA ILE A 129 4.67 9.95 -10.54
C ILE A 129 4.00 10.97 -9.63
N THR A 130 4.80 11.85 -9.04
CA THR A 130 4.36 12.84 -8.05
C THR A 130 3.22 13.71 -8.57
N SER A 131 3.29 14.17 -9.82
CA SER A 131 2.28 15.05 -10.42
C SER A 131 0.92 14.38 -10.65
N GLU A 132 0.86 13.05 -10.62
CA GLU A 132 -0.37 12.29 -10.87
C GLU A 132 -1.05 11.77 -9.61
N ARG A 133 -0.40 11.80 -8.45
CA ARG A 133 -0.94 11.19 -7.22
C ARG A 133 -2.32 11.72 -6.85
N ASN A 134 -2.52 13.02 -6.93
CA ASN A 134 -3.80 13.64 -6.58
C ASN A 134 -4.90 13.30 -7.59
N ASP A 135 -4.57 13.12 -8.86
CA ASP A 135 -5.51 12.67 -9.89
C ASP A 135 -5.88 11.20 -9.72
N VAL A 136 -4.91 10.33 -9.40
CA VAL A 136 -5.17 8.93 -9.05
C VAL A 136 -6.08 8.85 -7.82
N SER A 137 -5.78 9.65 -6.80
CA SER A 137 -6.64 9.78 -5.62
C SER A 137 -8.08 10.19 -6.00
N ALA A 138 -8.23 11.17 -6.89
CA ALA A 138 -9.53 11.63 -7.35
C ALA A 138 -10.34 10.51 -8.00
N VAL A 139 -9.73 9.67 -8.83
CA VAL A 139 -10.41 8.52 -9.45
C VAL A 139 -11.00 7.61 -8.38
N PHE A 140 -10.22 7.19 -7.40
CA PHE A 140 -10.68 6.27 -6.36
C PHE A 140 -11.71 6.91 -5.42
N VAL A 141 -11.49 8.16 -5.03
CA VAL A 141 -12.44 8.90 -4.20
C VAL A 141 -13.77 9.08 -4.92
N ASN A 142 -13.76 9.45 -6.21
CA ASN A 142 -14.97 9.59 -7.02
C ASN A 142 -15.69 8.25 -7.15
N ARG A 143 -14.97 7.14 -7.34
CA ARG A 143 -15.56 5.80 -7.39
C ARG A 143 -16.24 5.44 -6.07
N LEU A 144 -15.59 5.67 -4.95
CA LEU A 144 -16.21 5.44 -3.62
C LEU A 144 -17.50 6.25 -3.44
N ARG A 145 -17.48 7.52 -3.84
CA ARG A 145 -18.67 8.40 -3.77
C ARG A 145 -19.82 7.90 -4.62
N GLN A 146 -19.53 7.28 -5.75
CA GLN A 146 -20.52 6.75 -6.69
C GLN A 146 -20.91 5.30 -6.44
N GLY A 147 -20.35 4.66 -5.40
CA GLY A 147 -20.60 3.25 -5.13
C GLY A 147 -19.98 2.29 -6.15
N MET A 148 -18.97 2.74 -6.89
CA MET A 148 -18.25 1.92 -7.85
C MET A 148 -17.16 1.12 -7.17
N LYS A 149 -16.97 -0.14 -7.61
CA LYS A 149 -15.81 -0.93 -7.18
C LYS A 149 -14.51 -0.26 -7.60
N LEU A 150 -13.47 -0.34 -6.76
CA LEU A 150 -12.20 0.31 -7.05
C LEU A 150 -11.46 -0.33 -8.22
N GLN A 151 -11.56 -1.64 -8.39
CA GLN A 151 -11.01 -2.39 -9.54
C GLN A 151 -9.52 -2.08 -9.77
N THR A 152 -8.71 -2.24 -8.75
CA THR A 152 -7.28 -1.96 -8.79
C THR A 152 -6.47 -3.24 -8.58
N ASP A 153 -5.58 -3.55 -9.52
CA ASP A 153 -4.81 -4.80 -9.56
C ASP A 153 -3.94 -5.05 -8.32
N PRO A 154 -3.28 -4.06 -7.71
CA PRO A 154 -2.48 -4.28 -6.51
C PRO A 154 -3.24 -4.94 -5.35
N THR A 155 -4.53 -4.74 -5.25
CA THR A 155 -5.35 -5.38 -4.21
C THR A 155 -5.55 -6.87 -4.48
N ILE A 156 -5.62 -7.28 -5.76
CA ILE A 156 -5.64 -8.71 -6.13
C ILE A 156 -4.34 -9.37 -5.66
N ILE A 157 -3.21 -8.76 -6.02
CA ILE A 157 -1.87 -9.26 -5.69
C ILE A 157 -1.72 -9.44 -4.19
N TYR A 158 -2.07 -8.41 -3.41
CA TYR A 158 -1.95 -8.47 -1.96
C TYR A 158 -2.81 -9.60 -1.36
N GLY A 159 -4.04 -9.74 -1.82
CA GLY A 159 -4.97 -10.76 -1.33
C GLY A 159 -4.60 -12.19 -1.71
N LEU A 160 -3.71 -12.39 -2.67
CA LEU A 160 -3.15 -13.71 -2.98
C LEU A 160 -2.10 -14.14 -1.96
N PHE A 161 -1.43 -13.20 -1.29
CA PHE A 161 -0.36 -13.47 -0.33
C PHE A 161 0.71 -14.41 -0.92
N ASP A 162 0.98 -15.56 -0.27
CA ASP A 162 1.99 -16.52 -0.73
C ASP A 162 1.62 -17.22 -2.05
N ARG A 163 0.37 -17.14 -2.48
CA ARG A 163 -0.09 -17.75 -3.76
C ARG A 163 0.31 -16.95 -4.99
N TYR A 164 0.74 -15.69 -4.81
CA TYR A 164 1.15 -14.85 -5.93
C TYR A 164 2.45 -15.35 -6.54
N ASP A 165 2.44 -15.64 -7.83
CA ASP A 165 3.58 -16.18 -8.58
C ASP A 165 4.23 -15.17 -9.55
N GLY A 166 3.86 -13.90 -9.45
CA GLY A 166 4.35 -12.83 -10.30
C GLY A 166 3.42 -12.44 -11.45
N LYS A 167 2.28 -13.12 -11.57
CA LYS A 167 1.28 -12.86 -12.62
C LYS A 167 -0.13 -12.81 -12.05
N ILE A 168 -0.99 -12.04 -12.70
CA ILE A 168 -2.43 -12.02 -12.45
C ILE A 168 -3.13 -12.78 -13.57
N TYR A 169 -3.80 -13.86 -13.20
CA TYR A 169 -4.60 -14.68 -14.13
C TYR A 169 -6.06 -14.24 -14.12
N LYS A 170 -6.80 -14.58 -15.18
CA LYS A 170 -8.24 -14.33 -15.23
C LYS A 170 -8.98 -14.93 -14.02
N SER A 171 -8.55 -16.09 -13.56
CA SER A 171 -9.09 -16.73 -12.35
C SER A 171 -8.86 -15.89 -11.09
N ASN A 172 -7.75 -15.17 -11.00
CA ASN A 172 -7.46 -14.28 -9.87
C ASN A 172 -8.40 -13.06 -9.88
N ILE A 173 -8.68 -12.50 -11.05
CA ILE A 173 -9.63 -11.38 -11.19
C ILE A 173 -11.04 -11.80 -10.80
N ALA A 174 -11.43 -13.03 -11.11
CA ALA A 174 -12.75 -13.58 -10.80
C ALA A 174 -12.89 -14.09 -9.35
N GLU A 175 -11.78 -14.38 -8.66
CA GLU A 175 -11.79 -14.92 -7.31
C GLU A 175 -12.21 -13.86 -6.29
N ARG A 176 -13.19 -14.18 -5.46
CA ARG A 176 -13.65 -13.31 -4.38
C ARG A 176 -12.77 -13.53 -3.14
N THR A 177 -11.70 -12.76 -3.03
CA THR A 177 -10.95 -12.62 -1.78
C THR A 177 -11.41 -11.38 -1.03
N ASP A 178 -11.03 -11.25 0.24
CA ASP A 178 -11.35 -10.05 1.03
C ASP A 178 -10.69 -8.78 0.49
N TYR A 179 -9.64 -8.91 -0.33
CA TYR A 179 -8.87 -7.80 -0.90
C TYR A 179 -9.22 -7.47 -2.35
N ASN A 180 -9.80 -8.40 -3.10
CA ASN A 180 -10.02 -8.21 -4.53
C ASN A 180 -11.08 -7.14 -4.83
N THR A 181 -10.65 -5.94 -5.16
CA THR A 181 -11.52 -4.79 -5.42
C THR A 181 -12.30 -4.88 -6.74
N TYR A 182 -12.08 -5.91 -7.55
CA TYR A 182 -12.96 -6.24 -8.66
C TYR A 182 -14.22 -6.98 -8.19
N GLN A 183 -14.19 -7.59 -7.01
CA GLN A 183 -15.25 -8.42 -6.46
C GLN A 183 -15.91 -7.85 -5.21
N ILE A 184 -15.21 -7.02 -4.44
CA ILE A 184 -15.73 -6.39 -3.22
C ILE A 184 -16.10 -4.93 -3.48
N ASP A 185 -17.03 -4.41 -2.69
CA ASP A 185 -17.38 -3.00 -2.68
C ASP A 185 -16.48 -2.24 -1.72
N GLY A 186 -16.11 -1.02 -2.09
CA GLY A 186 -15.34 -0.14 -1.22
C GLY A 186 -13.87 -0.54 -1.05
N LEU A 187 -13.30 -0.09 0.06
CA LEU A 187 -11.90 -0.31 0.41
C LEU A 187 -11.65 -1.76 0.85
N PRO A 188 -10.44 -2.31 0.58
CA PRO A 188 -10.03 -3.56 1.22
C PRO A 188 -9.92 -3.37 2.75
N PRO A 189 -9.86 -4.48 3.53
CA PRO A 189 -9.93 -4.41 4.99
C PRO A 189 -8.71 -3.80 5.66
N THR A 190 -7.57 -3.79 4.99
CA THR A 190 -6.30 -3.22 5.49
C THR A 190 -5.54 -2.49 4.40
N PRO A 191 -4.55 -1.63 4.74
CA PRO A 191 -3.55 -1.23 3.76
C PRO A 191 -2.90 -2.43 3.06
N ILE A 192 -2.38 -2.22 1.86
CA ILE A 192 -1.75 -3.25 1.04
C ILE A 192 -0.23 -3.02 0.85
N ALA A 193 0.28 -1.95 1.42
CA ALA A 193 1.69 -1.57 1.38
C ALA A 193 1.98 -0.54 2.46
N LEU A 194 3.25 -0.19 2.62
CA LEU A 194 3.71 0.92 3.46
C LEU A 194 3.68 2.21 2.62
N PRO A 195 2.72 3.12 2.84
CA PRO A 195 2.61 4.32 2.03
C PRO A 195 3.53 5.43 2.52
N SER A 196 4.05 6.21 1.59
CA SER A 196 4.79 7.45 1.86
C SER A 196 3.87 8.54 2.44
N ALA A 197 4.48 9.56 3.05
CA ALA A 197 3.76 10.76 3.49
C ALA A 197 3.04 11.44 2.33
N GLU A 198 3.65 11.46 1.14
CA GLU A 198 3.07 12.05 -0.07
C GLU A 198 1.82 11.30 -0.53
N ALA A 199 1.81 9.98 -0.44
CA ALA A 199 0.63 9.17 -0.76
C ALA A 199 -0.50 9.40 0.27
N ILE A 200 -0.15 9.53 1.55
CA ILE A 200 -1.12 9.88 2.60
C ILE A 200 -1.73 11.26 2.33
N GLN A 201 -0.92 12.26 1.99
CA GLN A 201 -1.40 13.59 1.61
C GLN A 201 -2.33 13.51 0.40
N ALA A 202 -1.94 12.80 -0.65
CA ALA A 202 -2.76 12.64 -1.85
C ALA A 202 -4.13 11.99 -1.56
N SER A 203 -4.19 11.01 -0.66
CA SER A 203 -5.45 10.35 -0.27
C SER A 203 -6.45 11.34 0.35
N LEU A 204 -5.96 12.38 1.01
CA LEU A 204 -6.75 13.36 1.75
C LEU A 204 -6.96 14.68 0.99
N HIS A 205 -6.32 14.83 -0.16
CA HIS A 205 -6.40 15.99 -1.05
C HIS A 205 -6.54 15.56 -2.51
N PRO A 206 -7.62 14.83 -2.86
CA PRO A 206 -7.84 14.46 -4.26
C PRO A 206 -8.00 15.71 -5.12
N SER A 207 -7.54 15.66 -6.36
CA SER A 207 -7.78 16.73 -7.33
C SER A 207 -9.28 16.95 -7.52
N ASP A 208 -9.70 18.20 -7.70
CA ASP A 208 -11.09 18.54 -7.99
C ASP A 208 -11.37 18.33 -9.49
N VAL A 209 -11.46 17.07 -9.88
CA VAL A 209 -11.67 16.63 -11.26
C VAL A 209 -12.68 15.47 -11.28
N PRO A 210 -13.46 15.31 -12.36
CA PRO A 210 -14.50 14.28 -12.43
C PRO A 210 -14.02 12.91 -12.91
N TYR A 211 -12.71 12.64 -12.89
CA TYR A 211 -12.16 11.38 -13.40
C TYR A 211 -12.64 10.18 -12.57
N ILE A 212 -13.04 9.11 -13.27
CA ILE A 212 -13.37 7.80 -12.67
C ILE A 212 -12.62 6.64 -13.33
N TYR A 213 -11.76 6.91 -14.29
CA TYR A 213 -10.91 5.94 -14.97
C TYR A 213 -9.50 6.47 -15.15
N PHE A 214 -8.52 5.58 -15.12
CA PHE A 214 -7.18 5.87 -15.62
C PHE A 214 -6.55 4.59 -16.20
N VAL A 215 -5.62 4.77 -17.12
CA VAL A 215 -4.84 3.70 -17.72
C VAL A 215 -3.46 4.24 -18.08
N ALA A 216 -2.44 3.38 -18.01
CA ALA A 216 -1.09 3.74 -18.42
C ALA A 216 -1.06 4.15 -19.90
N THR A 217 -0.21 5.11 -20.23
CA THR A 217 -0.03 5.56 -21.64
C THR A 217 0.94 4.67 -22.42
N GLY A 218 1.80 3.91 -21.70
CA GLY A 218 2.91 3.18 -22.32
C GLY A 218 4.13 4.06 -22.65
N LYS A 219 4.04 5.36 -22.40
CA LYS A 219 5.09 6.37 -22.64
C LYS A 219 5.49 7.10 -21.34
N GLY A 220 5.16 6.52 -20.19
CA GLY A 220 5.25 7.16 -18.89
C GLY A 220 3.97 7.92 -18.55
N GLY A 221 3.47 7.72 -17.33
CA GLY A 221 2.25 8.36 -16.86
C GLY A 221 0.96 7.65 -17.29
N HIS A 222 -0.15 8.30 -16.97
CA HIS A 222 -1.49 7.78 -17.14
C HIS A 222 -2.37 8.74 -17.92
N LYS A 223 -3.37 8.18 -18.60
CA LYS A 223 -4.49 8.91 -19.19
C LYS A 223 -5.70 8.76 -18.28
N PHE A 224 -6.24 9.88 -17.84
CA PHE A 224 -7.44 9.96 -16.99
C PHE A 224 -8.67 10.21 -17.84
N SER A 225 -9.79 9.60 -17.49
CA SER A 225 -11.02 9.70 -18.26
C SER A 225 -12.25 9.80 -17.34
N VAL A 226 -13.30 10.45 -17.85
CA VAL A 226 -14.58 10.63 -17.16
C VAL A 226 -15.58 9.57 -17.59
N THR A 227 -15.56 9.17 -18.87
CA THR A 227 -16.51 8.20 -19.44
C THR A 227 -15.84 6.88 -19.80
N LEU A 228 -16.63 5.81 -19.83
CA LEU A 228 -16.15 4.51 -20.28
C LEU A 228 -15.65 4.55 -21.73
N ALA A 229 -16.33 5.31 -22.61
CA ALA A 229 -15.92 5.46 -24.00
C ALA A 229 -14.52 6.10 -24.13
N GLU A 230 -14.25 7.16 -23.38
CA GLU A 230 -12.93 7.80 -23.33
C GLU A 230 -11.88 6.82 -22.79
N HIS A 231 -12.21 6.09 -21.71
CA HIS A 231 -11.32 5.10 -21.14
C HIS A 231 -11.00 3.98 -22.12
N ASN A 232 -11.99 3.43 -22.81
CA ASN A 232 -11.79 2.37 -23.80
C ASN A 232 -10.89 2.85 -24.95
N LYS A 233 -11.04 4.09 -25.39
CA LYS A 233 -10.15 4.71 -26.37
C LYS A 233 -8.72 4.77 -25.87
N ALA A 234 -8.52 5.23 -24.62
CA ALA A 234 -7.20 5.30 -24.00
C ALA A 234 -6.57 3.89 -23.84
N VAL A 235 -7.36 2.88 -23.50
CA VAL A 235 -6.90 1.47 -23.44
C VAL A 235 -6.45 0.98 -24.82
N ALA A 236 -7.19 1.29 -25.88
CA ALA A 236 -6.79 0.94 -27.24
C ALA A 236 -5.49 1.62 -27.66
N GLU A 237 -5.32 2.90 -27.31
CA GLU A 237 -4.06 3.65 -27.55
C GLU A 237 -2.88 3.02 -26.79
N TYR A 238 -3.08 2.63 -25.52
CA TYR A 238 -2.05 1.94 -24.74
C TYR A 238 -1.63 0.62 -25.40
N ARG A 239 -2.59 -0.20 -25.81
CA ARG A 239 -2.32 -1.46 -26.51
C ARG A 239 -1.52 -1.25 -27.80
N ALA A 240 -1.86 -0.22 -28.58
CA ALA A 240 -1.14 0.13 -29.80
C ALA A 240 0.32 0.54 -29.51
N VAL A 241 0.54 1.34 -28.46
CA VAL A 241 1.90 1.72 -28.03
C VAL A 241 2.71 0.49 -27.60
N MET A 242 2.11 -0.41 -26.82
CA MET A 242 2.81 -1.61 -26.35
C MET A 242 3.13 -2.56 -27.53
N ALA A 243 2.24 -2.73 -28.48
CA ALA A 243 2.49 -3.53 -29.69
C ALA A 243 3.61 -2.97 -30.57
N SER A 244 3.81 -1.65 -30.56
CA SER A 244 4.90 -0.99 -31.33
C SER A 244 6.29 -1.20 -30.73
N LYS A 245 6.37 -1.73 -29.49
CA LYS A 245 7.62 -1.99 -28.77
C LYS A 245 8.11 -3.44 -28.91
N GLU A 246 7.30 -4.33 -29.49
CA GLU A 246 7.65 -5.71 -29.81
C GLU A 246 8.32 -5.80 -31.18
#